data_589c74cd4b8b5652ca5ea84a0e3d8d23
#
_entry.id   589c74cd4b8b5652ca5ea84a0e3d8d23
#
_cell.length_a   1.000
_cell.length_b   1.000
_cell.length_c   1.000
_cell.angle_alpha   90.00
_cell.angle_beta   90.00
_cell.angle_gamma   90.00
#
_symmetry.space_group_name_H-M   'P 1'
#
loop_
_entity.id
_entity.type
_entity.pdbx_description
1 polymer ?
#
loop_
_entity_poly.entity_id
_entity_poly.type
_entity_poly.pdbx_seq_one_letter_code
_entity_poly.pdbx_strand_id
1 'polypeptide(L)'
;MKILILSCNTGEGHNSAGKAVMEAALLRGQFMDLMLLGGKTVSHMVGGAYISIVRHIPAFFSLLYKVGGLISSSTRKSPVYYANSLLAGRLDRYIKEHSFDLILTPHLYAAEVLTCLKHRGLLSVPVIAIGTDYTCIPFWEETDCDCYIVPQKDLLGELIHKGLPKKRLFPLGIPVKQAFSTQKKRSLARKFCRLPSDAHVYLVMSGSMGFGKVNLLVAELIRKLEADEYVVVICGNNRRLRQILQTT
;
A
#
# COMPACT_ATOMS: atom_id res chain seq x y z
N MET A 1 -9.34 -23.50 1.67
CA MET A 1 -9.62 -22.10 2.07
C MET A 1 -9.40 -21.22 0.85
N LYS A 2 -10.38 -20.42 0.49
CA LYS A 2 -10.34 -19.47 -0.63
C LYS A 2 -10.23 -18.05 -0.07
N ILE A 3 -9.18 -17.33 -0.41
CA ILE A 3 -8.89 -16.01 0.14
C ILE A 3 -9.08 -14.93 -0.91
N LEU A 4 -9.75 -13.84 -0.53
CA LEU A 4 -9.77 -12.60 -1.29
C LEU A 4 -8.73 -11.63 -0.71
N ILE A 5 -7.80 -11.16 -1.54
CA ILE A 5 -6.96 -10.02 -1.21
C ILE A 5 -7.55 -8.81 -1.93
N LEU A 6 -8.15 -7.92 -1.15
CA LEU A 6 -8.83 -6.73 -1.64
C LEU A 6 -7.96 -5.49 -1.41
N SER A 7 -7.44 -4.90 -2.47
CA SER A 7 -6.59 -3.71 -2.43
C SER A 7 -7.21 -2.55 -3.23
N CYS A 8 -6.51 -1.44 -3.34
CA CYS A 8 -6.87 -0.32 -4.22
C CYS A 8 -5.65 0.13 -5.02
N ASN A 9 -5.89 0.58 -6.24
CA ASN A 9 -4.83 1.04 -7.15
C ASN A 9 -4.40 2.49 -6.86
N THR A 10 -3.96 2.77 -5.63
CA THR A 10 -3.46 4.09 -5.20
C THR A 10 -1.95 4.10 -4.96
N GLY A 11 -1.28 2.98 -5.16
CA GLY A 11 0.16 2.80 -4.99
C GLY A 11 0.55 1.33 -4.89
N GLU A 12 1.83 1.03 -5.15
CA GLU A 12 2.30 -0.37 -5.16
C GLU A 12 2.65 -0.90 -3.77
N GLY A 13 2.77 -0.06 -2.74
CA GLY A 13 3.10 -0.50 -1.38
C GLY A 13 2.07 -1.49 -0.83
N HIS A 14 0.81 -1.09 -0.82
CA HIS A 14 -0.31 -1.94 -0.40
C HIS A 14 -0.44 -3.21 -1.27
N ASN A 15 -0.33 -3.04 -2.59
CA ASN A 15 -0.38 -4.15 -3.53
C ASN A 15 0.77 -5.14 -3.31
N SER A 16 1.97 -4.65 -3.00
CA SER A 16 3.14 -5.51 -2.72
C SER A 16 2.95 -6.31 -1.44
N ALA A 17 2.42 -5.72 -0.38
CA ALA A 17 2.10 -6.42 0.86
C ALA A 17 1.05 -7.52 0.63
N GLY A 18 -0.04 -7.20 -0.08
CA GLY A 18 -1.06 -8.20 -0.43
C GLY A 18 -0.52 -9.34 -1.29
N LYS A 19 0.30 -9.03 -2.30
CA LYS A 19 0.96 -10.03 -3.15
C LYS A 19 1.94 -10.91 -2.37
N ALA A 20 2.64 -10.34 -1.37
CA ALA A 20 3.55 -11.09 -0.50
C ALA A 20 2.80 -12.12 0.35
N VAL A 21 1.63 -11.76 0.87
CA VAL A 21 0.76 -12.71 1.59
C VAL A 21 0.29 -13.82 0.68
N MET A 22 -0.13 -13.51 -0.55
CA MET A 22 -0.52 -14.54 -1.53
C MET A 22 0.62 -15.52 -1.82
N GLU A 23 1.83 -15.02 -2.03
CA GLU A 23 3.02 -15.81 -2.31
C GLU A 23 3.34 -16.76 -1.13
N ALA A 24 3.34 -16.23 0.10
CA ALA A 24 3.66 -16.99 1.30
C ALA A 24 2.62 -18.06 1.66
N ALA A 25 1.36 -17.76 1.39
CA ALA A 25 0.26 -18.62 1.82
C ALA A 25 0.08 -19.87 0.97
N LEU A 26 0.73 -19.99 -0.19
CA LEU A 26 0.53 -21.09 -1.17
C LEU A 26 -0.96 -21.39 -1.44
N LEU A 27 -1.84 -20.44 -1.17
CA LEU A 27 -3.28 -20.63 -1.13
C LEU A 27 -3.90 -20.24 -2.49
N ARG A 28 -5.07 -20.81 -2.74
CA ARG A 28 -5.94 -20.35 -3.84
C ARG A 28 -6.51 -18.98 -3.49
N GLY A 29 -5.68 -17.93 -3.64
CA GLY A 29 -6.05 -16.54 -3.40
C GLY A 29 -6.45 -15.85 -4.69
N GLN A 30 -7.35 -14.89 -4.57
CA GLN A 30 -7.70 -13.96 -5.63
C GLN A 30 -7.33 -12.54 -5.21
N PHE A 31 -6.53 -11.88 -6.03
CA PHE A 31 -6.19 -10.46 -5.82
C PHE A 31 -7.14 -9.59 -6.64
N MET A 32 -7.76 -8.62 -5.99
CA MET A 32 -8.69 -7.70 -6.64
C MET A 32 -8.41 -6.25 -6.23
N ASP A 33 -8.48 -5.36 -7.20
CA ASP A 33 -8.56 -3.92 -6.97
C ASP A 33 -10.04 -3.53 -6.76
N LEU A 34 -10.35 -3.00 -5.57
CA LEU A 34 -11.70 -2.55 -5.20
C LEU A 34 -12.29 -1.58 -6.24
N MET A 35 -11.47 -0.69 -6.80
CA MET A 35 -11.93 0.34 -7.73
C MET A 35 -12.42 -0.25 -9.06
N LEU A 36 -12.01 -1.46 -9.42
CA LEU A 36 -12.52 -2.16 -10.60
C LEU A 36 -14.02 -2.46 -10.50
N LEU A 37 -14.58 -2.56 -9.29
CA LEU A 37 -16.02 -2.67 -9.08
C LEU A 37 -16.79 -1.44 -9.55
N GLY A 38 -16.14 -0.26 -9.55
CA GLY A 38 -16.67 0.95 -10.17
C GLY A 38 -16.60 0.96 -11.70
N GLY A 39 -15.88 0.01 -12.29
CA GLY A 39 -15.49 -0.03 -13.69
C GLY A 39 -14.04 0.42 -13.92
N LYS A 40 -13.44 0.00 -15.03
CA LYS A 40 -12.05 0.32 -15.36
C LYS A 40 -11.78 1.83 -15.39
N THR A 41 -12.73 2.60 -15.93
CA THR A 41 -12.64 4.06 -15.99
C THR A 41 -12.58 4.68 -14.59
N VAL A 42 -13.41 4.23 -13.64
CA VAL A 42 -13.43 4.73 -12.26
C VAL A 42 -12.12 4.40 -11.55
N SER A 43 -11.61 3.17 -11.70
CA SER A 43 -10.32 2.77 -11.12
C SER A 43 -9.17 3.67 -11.62
N HIS A 44 -9.12 3.91 -12.93
CA HIS A 44 -8.11 4.81 -13.52
C HIS A 44 -8.27 6.28 -13.10
N MET A 45 -9.51 6.77 -13.02
CA MET A 45 -9.78 8.14 -12.58
C MET A 45 -9.42 8.36 -11.12
N VAL A 46 -9.81 7.47 -10.23
CA VAL A 46 -9.52 7.59 -8.78
C VAL A 46 -8.02 7.46 -8.53
N GLY A 47 -7.36 6.46 -9.12
CA GLY A 47 -5.91 6.32 -9.02
C GLY A 47 -5.17 7.52 -9.62
N GLY A 48 -5.59 8.01 -10.80
CA GLY A 48 -5.02 9.18 -11.46
C GLY A 48 -5.25 10.48 -10.68
N ALA A 49 -6.46 10.69 -10.15
CA ALA A 49 -6.79 11.85 -9.33
C ALA A 49 -6.00 11.85 -8.01
N TYR A 50 -5.91 10.70 -7.31
CA TYR A 50 -5.10 10.56 -6.12
C TYR A 50 -3.64 10.93 -6.38
N ILE A 51 -3.03 10.33 -7.41
CA ILE A 51 -1.65 10.60 -7.83
C ILE A 51 -1.46 12.07 -8.18
N SER A 52 -2.40 12.66 -8.91
CA SER A 52 -2.35 14.06 -9.33
C SER A 52 -2.42 15.01 -8.13
N ILE A 53 -3.32 14.77 -7.17
CA ILE A 53 -3.46 15.59 -5.96
C ILE A 53 -2.19 15.48 -5.10
N VAL A 54 -1.69 14.28 -4.85
CA VAL A 54 -0.46 14.08 -4.08
C VAL A 54 0.74 14.76 -4.75
N ARG A 55 0.78 14.74 -6.08
CA ARG A 55 1.90 15.30 -6.85
C ARG A 55 1.87 16.81 -6.96
N HIS A 56 0.69 17.41 -7.21
CA HIS A 56 0.58 18.82 -7.58
C HIS A 56 0.06 19.70 -6.44
N ILE A 57 -0.67 19.13 -5.48
CA ILE A 57 -1.28 19.87 -4.37
C ILE A 57 -1.08 19.11 -3.04
N PRO A 58 0.17 18.85 -2.62
CA PRO A 58 0.44 18.10 -1.39
C PRO A 58 -0.10 18.80 -0.13
N ALA A 59 -0.16 20.12 -0.12
CA ALA A 59 -0.73 20.90 0.98
C ALA A 59 -2.24 20.66 1.15
N PHE A 60 -2.98 20.54 0.04
CA PHE A 60 -4.41 20.20 0.07
C PHE A 60 -4.66 18.79 0.59
N PHE A 61 -3.83 17.84 0.18
CA PHE A 61 -3.89 16.48 0.69
C PHE A 61 -3.63 16.42 2.20
N SER A 62 -2.59 17.14 2.67
CA SER A 62 -2.29 17.26 4.10
C SER A 62 -3.43 17.91 4.89
N LEU A 63 -4.09 18.93 4.32
CA LEU A 63 -5.24 19.57 4.93
C LEU A 63 -6.45 18.61 5.04
N LEU A 64 -6.76 17.88 3.97
CA LEU A 64 -7.84 16.86 3.98
C LEU A 64 -7.59 15.80 5.06
N TYR A 65 -6.36 15.34 5.20
CA TYR A 65 -6.00 14.37 6.25
C TYR A 65 -6.11 14.96 7.66
N LYS A 66 -5.68 16.23 7.87
CA LYS A 66 -5.82 16.91 9.17
C LYS A 66 -7.28 17.13 9.55
N VAL A 67 -8.09 17.64 8.63
CA VAL A 67 -9.53 17.86 8.85
C VAL A 67 -10.25 16.53 9.03
N GLY A 68 -9.93 15.55 8.21
CA GLY A 68 -10.47 14.20 8.35
C GLY A 68 -10.15 13.58 9.71
N GLY A 69 -8.91 13.70 10.18
CA GLY A 69 -8.48 13.22 11.49
C GLY A 69 -9.15 13.90 12.69
N LEU A 70 -9.66 15.13 12.51
CA LEU A 70 -10.45 15.84 13.54
C LEU A 70 -11.93 15.36 13.59
N ILE A 71 -12.45 14.90 12.46
CA ILE A 71 -13.86 14.49 12.35
C ILE A 71 -14.02 12.98 12.59
N SER A 72 -13.01 12.21 12.17
CA SER A 72 -12.99 10.75 12.22
C SER A 72 -12.89 10.22 13.65
N SER A 73 -13.71 9.24 13.98
CA SER A 73 -13.65 8.47 15.23
C SER A 73 -14.29 7.09 15.03
N SER A 74 -14.18 6.23 16.03
CA SER A 74 -14.88 4.93 16.02
C SER A 74 -16.40 5.07 15.86
N THR A 75 -16.98 6.19 16.31
CA THR A 75 -18.41 6.46 16.27
C THR A 75 -18.84 7.41 15.16
N ARG A 76 -17.94 8.28 14.68
CA ARG A 76 -18.21 9.23 13.59
C ARG A 76 -17.46 8.79 12.35
N LYS A 77 -18.18 8.61 11.26
CA LYS A 77 -17.62 8.27 9.96
C LYS A 77 -17.35 9.52 9.13
N SER A 78 -16.20 9.55 8.47
CA SER A 78 -15.80 10.65 7.60
C SER A 78 -16.58 10.65 6.27
N PRO A 79 -16.56 11.76 5.52
CA PRO A 79 -17.05 11.77 4.13
C PRO A 79 -16.35 10.73 3.23
N VAL A 80 -15.08 10.38 3.53
CA VAL A 80 -14.32 9.36 2.81
C VAL A 80 -14.96 7.99 2.99
N TYR A 81 -15.34 7.62 4.22
CA TYR A 81 -16.07 6.40 4.50
C TYR A 81 -17.36 6.28 3.68
N TYR A 82 -18.17 7.35 3.64
CA TYR A 82 -19.42 7.33 2.88
C TYR A 82 -19.19 7.22 1.38
N ALA A 83 -18.19 7.92 0.84
CA ALA A 83 -17.82 7.82 -0.57
C ALA A 83 -17.38 6.39 -0.94
N ASN A 84 -16.55 5.77 -0.11
CA ASN A 84 -16.12 4.38 -0.30
C ASN A 84 -17.29 3.40 -0.17
N SER A 85 -18.22 3.65 0.75
CA SER A 85 -19.41 2.82 0.97
C SER A 85 -20.35 2.72 -0.25
N LEU A 86 -20.22 3.60 -1.24
CA LEU A 86 -20.96 3.49 -2.51
C LEU A 86 -20.62 2.21 -3.28
N LEU A 87 -19.45 1.63 -3.05
CA LEU A 87 -19.03 0.38 -3.67
C LEU A 87 -19.54 -0.88 -2.93
N ALA A 88 -20.11 -0.71 -1.72
CA ALA A 88 -20.50 -1.82 -0.85
C ALA A 88 -21.44 -2.82 -1.52
N GLY A 89 -22.49 -2.35 -2.21
CA GLY A 89 -23.44 -3.27 -2.87
C GLY A 89 -22.83 -4.10 -4.00
N ARG A 90 -21.84 -3.54 -4.72
CA ARG A 90 -21.12 -4.28 -5.76
C ARG A 90 -20.14 -5.28 -5.15
N LEU A 91 -19.48 -4.91 -4.06
CA LEU A 91 -18.57 -5.79 -3.34
C LEU A 91 -19.32 -6.95 -2.70
N ASP A 92 -20.48 -6.71 -2.08
CA ASP A 92 -21.35 -7.76 -1.52
C ASP A 92 -21.71 -8.81 -2.57
N ARG A 93 -22.19 -8.38 -3.74
CA ARG A 93 -22.50 -9.28 -4.85
C ARG A 93 -21.27 -10.11 -5.25
N TYR A 94 -20.15 -9.47 -5.43
CA TYR A 94 -18.91 -10.14 -5.80
C TYR A 94 -18.46 -11.18 -4.75
N ILE A 95 -18.54 -10.86 -3.45
CA ILE A 95 -18.18 -11.80 -2.38
C ILE A 95 -19.11 -13.01 -2.39
N LYS A 96 -20.42 -12.82 -2.55
CA LYS A 96 -21.42 -13.89 -2.62
C LYS A 96 -21.24 -14.79 -3.83
N GLU A 97 -20.97 -14.22 -5.00
CA GLU A 97 -20.74 -14.96 -6.24
C GLU A 97 -19.50 -15.86 -6.17
N HIS A 98 -18.47 -15.45 -5.43
CA HIS A 98 -17.19 -16.16 -5.40
C HIS A 98 -16.96 -17.02 -4.17
N SER A 99 -17.75 -16.88 -3.11
CA SER A 99 -17.68 -17.68 -1.86
C SER A 99 -16.27 -17.75 -1.26
N PHE A 100 -15.83 -16.66 -0.63
CA PHE A 100 -14.54 -16.59 0.06
C PHE A 100 -14.67 -17.02 1.51
N ASP A 101 -13.61 -17.66 2.05
CA ASP A 101 -13.51 -18.07 3.45
C ASP A 101 -12.85 -16.99 4.33
N LEU A 102 -12.05 -16.10 3.71
CA LEU A 102 -11.30 -15.05 4.39
C LEU A 102 -11.05 -13.88 3.43
N ILE A 103 -11.13 -12.67 3.96
CA ILE A 103 -10.75 -11.46 3.22
C ILE A 103 -9.56 -10.80 3.91
N LEU A 104 -8.52 -10.53 3.14
CA LEU A 104 -7.34 -9.76 3.56
C LEU A 104 -7.34 -8.42 2.84
N THR A 105 -7.13 -7.33 3.57
CA THR A 105 -7.01 -6.02 2.95
C THR A 105 -5.81 -5.24 3.45
N PRO A 106 -4.86 -4.91 2.57
CA PRO A 106 -3.75 -4.02 2.91
C PRO A 106 -4.12 -2.54 2.72
N HIS A 107 -5.38 -2.21 2.41
CA HIS A 107 -5.78 -0.87 2.03
C HIS A 107 -6.96 -0.35 2.84
N LEU A 108 -6.81 0.86 3.40
CA LEU A 108 -7.81 1.51 4.24
C LEU A 108 -9.19 1.61 3.57
N TYR A 109 -9.27 2.08 2.31
CA TYR A 109 -10.55 2.23 1.61
C TYR A 109 -11.31 0.91 1.47
N ALA A 110 -10.60 -0.17 1.23
CA ALA A 110 -11.21 -1.49 1.19
C ALA A 110 -11.69 -1.94 2.58
N ALA A 111 -10.93 -1.64 3.65
CA ALA A 111 -11.34 -1.90 5.02
C ALA A 111 -12.62 -1.14 5.41
N GLU A 112 -12.77 0.11 4.96
CA GLU A 112 -13.99 0.92 5.19
C GLU A 112 -15.21 0.31 4.48
N VAL A 113 -15.08 -0.11 3.22
CA VAL A 113 -16.18 -0.77 2.48
C VAL A 113 -16.59 -2.08 3.14
N LEU A 114 -15.63 -2.89 3.58
CA LEU A 114 -15.88 -4.15 4.30
C LEU A 114 -16.55 -3.88 5.65
N THR A 115 -16.11 -2.84 6.37
CA THR A 115 -16.75 -2.38 7.61
C THR A 115 -18.21 -1.97 7.36
N CYS A 116 -18.49 -1.25 6.28
CA CYS A 116 -19.84 -0.89 5.89
C CYS A 116 -20.73 -2.13 5.66
N LEU A 117 -20.21 -3.15 4.97
CA LEU A 117 -20.92 -4.41 4.77
C LEU A 117 -21.18 -5.15 6.09
N LYS A 118 -20.19 -5.20 6.97
CA LYS A 118 -20.31 -5.82 8.30
C LYS A 118 -21.38 -5.14 9.14
N HIS A 119 -21.39 -3.80 9.22
CA HIS A 119 -22.39 -3.03 9.96
C HIS A 119 -23.80 -3.15 9.39
N ARG A 120 -23.94 -3.47 8.09
CA ARG A 120 -25.23 -3.78 7.46
C ARG A 120 -25.67 -5.23 7.64
N GLY A 121 -24.90 -6.06 8.32
CA GLY A 121 -25.18 -7.50 8.48
C GLY A 121 -25.05 -8.31 7.18
N LEU A 122 -24.35 -7.77 6.18
CA LEU A 122 -24.18 -8.39 4.86
C LEU A 122 -22.89 -9.20 4.73
N LEU A 123 -21.93 -9.04 5.66
CA LEU A 123 -20.63 -9.70 5.64
C LEU A 123 -20.46 -10.60 6.86
N SER A 124 -20.37 -11.92 6.63
CA SER A 124 -20.05 -12.93 7.65
C SER A 124 -18.62 -13.47 7.53
N VAL A 125 -17.96 -13.19 6.39
CA VAL A 125 -16.59 -13.62 6.15
C VAL A 125 -15.64 -12.80 7.00
N PRO A 126 -14.70 -13.42 7.75
CA PRO A 126 -13.73 -12.71 8.56
C PRO A 126 -12.81 -11.82 7.73
N VAL A 127 -12.46 -10.65 8.28
CA VAL A 127 -11.64 -9.63 7.62
C VAL A 127 -10.37 -9.37 8.41
N ILE A 128 -9.22 -9.51 7.77
CA ILE A 128 -7.92 -9.14 8.31
C ILE A 128 -7.41 -7.89 7.56
N ALA A 129 -7.21 -6.80 8.29
CA ALA A 129 -6.56 -5.61 7.77
C ALA A 129 -5.04 -5.68 7.97
N ILE A 130 -4.28 -5.17 7.02
CA ILE A 130 -2.81 -5.11 7.07
C ILE A 130 -2.38 -3.66 6.96
N GLY A 131 -1.94 -3.07 8.06
CA GLY A 131 -1.33 -1.75 8.08
C GLY A 131 0.02 -1.75 7.38
N THR A 132 0.25 -0.80 6.50
CA THR A 132 1.50 -0.67 5.73
C THR A 132 2.24 0.64 6.01
N ASP A 133 1.72 1.43 6.96
CA ASP A 133 2.29 2.70 7.38
C ASP A 133 2.85 2.60 8.79
N TYR A 134 3.99 3.25 9.04
CA TYR A 134 4.61 3.32 10.37
C TYR A 134 4.03 4.42 11.27
N THR A 135 2.86 4.93 10.91
CA THR A 135 2.03 5.85 11.69
C THR A 135 0.58 5.45 11.57
N CYS A 136 -0.25 5.82 12.54
CA CYS A 136 -1.69 5.66 12.42
C CYS A 136 -2.24 6.77 11.51
N ILE A 137 -2.35 6.51 10.21
CA ILE A 137 -3.03 7.44 9.31
C ILE A 137 -4.50 7.56 9.71
N PRO A 138 -5.13 8.74 9.50
CA PRO A 138 -6.55 8.95 9.78
C PRO A 138 -7.44 7.90 9.10
N PHE A 139 -8.60 7.67 9.70
CA PHE A 139 -9.69 6.80 9.24
C PHE A 139 -9.53 5.31 9.57
N TRP A 140 -8.38 4.80 10.05
CA TRP A 140 -8.30 3.44 10.57
C TRP A 140 -9.26 3.21 11.74
N GLU A 141 -9.48 4.23 12.57
CA GLU A 141 -10.45 4.25 13.67
C GLU A 141 -11.90 4.07 13.22
N GLU A 142 -12.19 4.30 11.94
CA GLU A 142 -13.51 4.12 11.35
C GLU A 142 -13.80 2.67 10.95
N THR A 143 -12.77 1.82 10.93
CA THR A 143 -12.89 0.43 10.47
C THR A 143 -13.25 -0.53 11.61
N ASP A 144 -13.86 -1.66 11.26
CA ASP A 144 -14.22 -2.75 12.18
C ASP A 144 -13.82 -4.11 11.60
N CYS A 145 -12.51 -4.31 11.42
CA CYS A 145 -11.95 -5.58 10.98
C CYS A 145 -11.80 -6.54 12.17
N ASP A 146 -11.80 -7.85 11.90
CA ASP A 146 -11.69 -8.87 12.94
C ASP A 146 -10.27 -8.98 13.48
N CYS A 147 -9.27 -8.60 12.65
CA CYS A 147 -7.87 -8.56 13.01
C CYS A 147 -7.16 -7.43 12.25
N TYR A 148 -6.15 -6.83 12.89
CA TYR A 148 -5.27 -5.82 12.31
C TYR A 148 -3.82 -6.26 12.47
N ILE A 149 -3.16 -6.56 11.39
CA ILE A 149 -1.70 -6.76 11.36
C ILE A 149 -1.06 -5.39 11.23
N VAL A 150 -0.15 -5.06 12.16
CA VAL A 150 0.48 -3.74 12.19
C VAL A 150 1.99 -3.86 12.05
N PRO A 151 2.67 -2.81 11.53
CA PRO A 151 4.08 -2.86 11.18
C PRO A 151 5.00 -3.17 12.36
N GLN A 152 4.72 -2.62 13.54
CA GLN A 152 5.60 -2.73 14.69
C GLN A 152 4.87 -2.52 16.01
N LYS A 153 5.50 -2.97 17.10
CA LYS A 153 4.93 -2.91 18.45
C LYS A 153 4.74 -1.49 18.96
N ASP A 154 5.63 -0.58 18.61
CA ASP A 154 5.59 0.82 19.07
C ASP A 154 4.37 1.58 18.56
N LEU A 155 3.78 1.14 17.46
CA LEU A 155 2.58 1.72 16.90
C LEU A 155 1.29 1.36 17.67
N LEU A 156 1.33 0.32 18.52
CA LEU A 156 0.14 -0.16 19.25
C LEU A 156 -0.49 0.93 20.13
N GLY A 157 0.34 1.72 20.83
CA GLY A 157 -0.14 2.80 21.69
C GLY A 157 -0.96 3.83 20.92
N GLU A 158 -0.46 4.26 19.78
CA GLU A 158 -1.14 5.23 18.89
C GLU A 158 -2.47 4.68 18.36
N LEU A 159 -2.47 3.44 17.86
CA LEU A 159 -3.68 2.78 17.33
C LEU A 159 -4.76 2.61 18.40
N ILE A 160 -4.38 2.20 19.63
CA ILE A 160 -5.31 2.04 20.75
C ILE A 160 -5.88 3.41 21.16
N HIS A 161 -5.04 4.46 21.22
CA HIS A 161 -5.49 5.81 21.53
C HIS A 161 -6.50 6.33 20.49
N LYS A 162 -6.34 5.94 19.23
CA LYS A 162 -7.28 6.23 18.14
C LYS A 162 -8.58 5.41 18.21
N GLY A 163 -8.68 4.43 19.11
CA GLY A 163 -9.90 3.65 19.33
C GLY A 163 -9.91 2.25 18.71
N LEU A 164 -8.80 1.78 18.13
CA LEU A 164 -8.75 0.41 17.65
C LEU A 164 -8.65 -0.57 18.84
N PRO A 165 -9.36 -1.71 18.81
CA PRO A 165 -9.42 -2.63 19.93
C PRO A 165 -8.09 -3.39 20.11
N LYS A 166 -7.44 -3.23 21.26
CA LYS A 166 -6.13 -3.85 21.58
C LYS A 166 -6.08 -5.35 21.28
N LYS A 167 -7.17 -6.07 21.56
CA LYS A 167 -7.24 -7.53 21.37
C LYS A 167 -7.18 -7.96 19.89
N ARG A 168 -7.40 -7.05 18.96
CA ARG A 168 -7.40 -7.30 17.51
C ARG A 168 -6.12 -6.79 16.83
N LEU A 169 -5.17 -6.20 17.56
CA LEU A 169 -3.93 -5.65 17.04
C LEU A 169 -2.77 -6.62 17.19
N PHE A 170 -2.12 -6.99 16.09
CA PHE A 170 -1.02 -7.94 16.02
C PHE A 170 0.20 -7.31 15.35
N PRO A 171 1.30 -7.02 16.09
CA PRO A 171 2.50 -6.38 15.56
C PRO A 171 3.40 -7.44 14.87
N LEU A 172 3.00 -7.88 13.69
CA LEU A 172 3.68 -8.95 12.93
C LEU A 172 4.59 -8.42 11.82
N GLY A 173 4.60 -7.12 11.56
CA GLY A 173 5.37 -6.53 10.48
C GLY A 173 4.59 -6.35 9.18
N ILE A 174 5.17 -5.62 8.24
CA ILE A 174 4.64 -5.48 6.88
C ILE A 174 5.04 -6.71 6.07
N PRO A 175 4.11 -7.43 5.44
CA PRO A 175 4.44 -8.58 4.60
C PRO A 175 5.37 -8.18 3.45
N VAL A 176 6.45 -8.94 3.26
CA VAL A 176 7.39 -8.79 2.16
C VAL A 176 7.52 -10.09 1.39
N LYS A 177 7.78 -10.01 0.09
CA LYS A 177 7.96 -11.19 -0.75
C LYS A 177 9.17 -12.01 -0.28
N GLN A 178 9.08 -13.33 -0.40
CA GLN A 178 10.12 -14.26 0.00
C GLN A 178 11.50 -13.94 -0.63
N ALA A 179 11.51 -13.37 -1.82
CA ALA A 179 12.73 -12.94 -2.48
C ALA A 179 13.57 -11.93 -1.66
N PHE A 180 12.94 -11.16 -0.75
CA PHE A 180 13.64 -10.21 0.13
C PHE A 180 14.14 -10.84 1.44
N SER A 181 13.62 -11.99 1.85
CA SER A 181 14.08 -12.74 3.01
C SER A 181 15.12 -13.80 2.67
N THR A 182 15.26 -14.15 1.39
CA THR A 182 16.24 -15.13 0.93
C THR A 182 17.57 -14.45 0.63
N GLN A 183 18.59 -14.76 1.42
CA GLN A 183 19.94 -14.25 1.16
C GLN A 183 20.51 -14.86 -0.12
N LYS A 184 20.85 -14.00 -1.08
CA LYS A 184 21.62 -14.37 -2.27
C LYS A 184 23.09 -14.02 -2.05
N LYS A 185 24.00 -14.84 -2.55
CA LYS A 185 25.43 -14.49 -2.54
C LYS A 185 25.63 -13.17 -3.28
N ARG A 186 26.31 -12.19 -2.63
CA ARG A 186 26.55 -10.85 -3.17
C ARG A 186 27.16 -10.88 -4.59
N SER A 187 28.13 -11.77 -4.82
CA SER A 187 28.78 -11.94 -6.12
C SER A 187 27.80 -12.34 -7.24
N LEU A 188 26.87 -13.27 -6.94
CA LEU A 188 25.86 -13.68 -7.91
C LEU A 188 24.85 -12.56 -8.18
N ALA A 189 24.41 -11.84 -7.13
CA ALA A 189 23.50 -10.71 -7.29
C ALA A 189 24.12 -9.59 -8.13
N ARG A 190 25.38 -9.25 -7.87
CA ARG A 190 26.11 -8.24 -8.65
C ARG A 190 26.29 -8.65 -10.11
N LYS A 191 26.67 -9.90 -10.37
CA LYS A 191 26.77 -10.45 -11.74
C LYS A 191 25.42 -10.36 -12.46
N PHE A 192 24.33 -10.71 -11.79
CA PHE A 192 22.96 -10.58 -12.34
C PHE A 192 22.61 -9.13 -12.69
N CYS A 193 22.95 -8.19 -11.82
CA CYS A 193 22.72 -6.75 -12.02
C CYS A 193 23.77 -6.10 -12.96
N ARG A 194 24.74 -6.84 -13.49
CA ARG A 194 25.85 -6.34 -14.32
C ARG A 194 26.66 -5.25 -13.60
N LEU A 195 26.86 -5.42 -12.30
CA LEU A 195 27.68 -4.54 -11.48
C LEU A 195 29.03 -5.19 -11.17
N PRO A 196 30.12 -4.43 -11.10
CA PRO A 196 31.44 -4.95 -10.69
C PRO A 196 31.37 -5.54 -9.27
N SER A 197 32.21 -6.55 -8.97
CA SER A 197 32.22 -7.28 -7.71
C SER A 197 32.48 -6.36 -6.52
N ASP A 198 33.39 -5.41 -6.66
CA ASP A 198 33.96 -4.62 -5.57
C ASP A 198 33.52 -3.14 -5.60
N ALA A 199 32.79 -2.73 -6.62
CA ALA A 199 32.29 -1.38 -6.76
C ALA A 199 31.44 -0.93 -5.56
N HIS A 200 31.57 0.34 -5.18
CA HIS A 200 30.63 0.97 -4.28
C HIS A 200 29.37 1.36 -5.05
N VAL A 201 28.18 1.03 -4.53
CA VAL A 201 26.93 1.24 -5.24
C VAL A 201 25.96 2.07 -4.41
N TYR A 202 25.60 3.22 -4.93
CA TYR A 202 24.51 4.06 -4.40
C TYR A 202 23.19 3.65 -5.06
N LEU A 203 22.27 3.07 -4.28
CA LEU A 203 20.94 2.70 -4.76
C LEU A 203 19.94 3.82 -4.45
N VAL A 204 19.41 4.45 -5.49
CA VAL A 204 18.38 5.49 -5.36
C VAL A 204 17.01 4.94 -5.74
N MET A 205 16.08 5.00 -4.80
CA MET A 205 14.70 4.54 -4.98
C MET A 205 13.73 5.57 -4.41
N SER A 206 12.70 5.96 -5.19
CA SER A 206 11.69 6.93 -4.78
C SER A 206 10.26 6.40 -4.93
N GLY A 207 10.08 5.12 -4.62
CA GLY A 207 8.80 4.41 -4.71
C GLY A 207 8.39 4.09 -6.15
N SER A 208 7.21 3.45 -6.29
CA SER A 208 6.71 2.98 -7.57
C SER A 208 6.44 4.08 -8.59
N MET A 209 6.19 5.29 -8.11
CA MET A 209 5.87 6.46 -8.94
C MET A 209 7.08 7.32 -9.29
N GLY A 210 8.25 7.06 -8.69
CA GLY A 210 9.45 7.86 -8.92
C GLY A 210 9.27 9.34 -8.58
N PHE A 211 8.67 9.64 -7.42
CA PHE A 211 8.42 11.00 -6.97
C PHE A 211 9.67 11.72 -6.46
N GLY A 212 9.59 13.05 -6.46
CA GLY A 212 10.62 13.93 -5.95
C GLY A 212 11.62 14.39 -7.01
N LYS A 213 12.61 15.14 -6.56
CA LYS A 213 13.67 15.71 -7.41
C LYS A 213 14.81 14.71 -7.65
N VAL A 214 14.46 13.46 -8.02
CA VAL A 214 15.40 12.34 -8.18
C VAL A 214 16.49 12.66 -9.21
N ASN A 215 16.12 13.29 -10.31
CA ASN A 215 17.06 13.71 -11.35
C ASN A 215 18.13 14.66 -10.80
N LEU A 216 17.76 15.61 -9.94
CA LEU A 216 18.72 16.54 -9.33
C LEU A 216 19.64 15.81 -8.34
N LEU A 217 19.07 14.93 -7.51
CA LEU A 217 19.88 14.11 -6.59
C LEU A 217 20.88 13.25 -7.35
N VAL A 218 20.43 12.58 -8.40
CA VAL A 218 21.30 11.73 -9.23
C VAL A 218 22.40 12.53 -9.92
N ALA A 219 22.08 13.71 -10.47
CA ALA A 219 23.08 14.59 -11.07
C ALA A 219 24.15 15.04 -10.06
N GLU A 220 23.73 15.35 -8.81
CA GLU A 220 24.68 15.67 -7.73
C GLU A 220 25.55 14.50 -7.33
N LEU A 221 24.98 13.28 -7.24
CA LEU A 221 25.74 12.07 -6.96
C LEU A 221 26.78 11.82 -8.06
N ILE A 222 26.37 11.85 -9.34
CA ILE A 222 27.27 11.59 -10.48
C ILE A 222 28.47 12.56 -10.49
N ARG A 223 28.25 13.84 -10.14
CA ARG A 223 29.35 14.82 -10.07
C ARG A 223 30.40 14.54 -9.00
N LYS A 224 30.04 13.73 -8.00
CA LYS A 224 30.87 13.42 -6.82
C LYS A 224 31.36 11.98 -6.81
N LEU A 225 31.01 11.17 -7.82
CA LEU A 225 31.45 9.77 -7.91
C LEU A 225 32.96 9.65 -8.11
N GLU A 226 33.53 8.69 -7.43
CA GLU A 226 34.88 8.21 -7.71
C GLU A 226 34.86 7.10 -8.78
N ALA A 227 36.04 6.68 -9.25
CA ALA A 227 36.17 5.80 -10.41
C ALA A 227 35.54 4.40 -10.23
N ASP A 228 35.43 3.92 -8.98
CA ASP A 228 34.89 2.61 -8.62
C ASP A 228 33.45 2.71 -8.03
N GLU A 229 32.82 3.87 -8.12
CA GLU A 229 31.48 4.12 -7.60
C GLU A 229 30.43 4.13 -8.70
N TYR A 230 29.24 3.63 -8.38
CA TYR A 230 28.10 3.50 -9.29
C TYR A 230 26.82 4.01 -8.67
N VAL A 231 25.97 4.65 -9.47
CA VAL A 231 24.60 4.98 -9.08
C VAL A 231 23.62 4.07 -9.83
N VAL A 232 22.79 3.35 -9.07
CA VAL A 232 21.70 2.54 -9.61
C VAL A 232 20.39 3.20 -9.23
N VAL A 233 19.55 3.53 -10.22
CA VAL A 233 18.29 4.23 -9.98
C VAL A 233 17.09 3.36 -10.34
N ILE A 234 16.20 3.15 -9.38
CA ILE A 234 14.92 2.48 -9.62
C ILE A 234 13.85 3.55 -9.87
N CYS A 235 13.50 3.75 -11.14
CA CYS A 235 12.55 4.77 -11.57
C CYS A 235 11.07 4.39 -11.38
N GLY A 236 10.77 3.14 -11.02
CA GLY A 236 9.40 2.64 -10.94
C GLY A 236 8.64 2.82 -12.27
N ASN A 237 7.43 3.36 -12.20
CA ASN A 237 6.58 3.64 -13.36
C ASN A 237 6.86 4.98 -14.04
N ASN A 238 7.85 5.75 -13.56
CA ASN A 238 8.17 7.08 -14.09
C ASN A 238 9.05 6.97 -15.35
N ARG A 239 8.39 6.77 -16.50
CA ARG A 239 9.07 6.68 -17.82
C ARG A 239 9.85 7.95 -18.15
N ARG A 240 9.32 9.13 -17.79
CA ARG A 240 10.00 10.41 -18.03
C ARG A 240 11.29 10.52 -17.24
N LEU A 241 11.29 10.15 -15.95
CA LEU A 241 12.50 10.13 -15.13
C LEU A 241 13.53 9.19 -15.74
N ARG A 242 13.10 7.98 -16.15
CA ARG A 242 14.00 7.01 -16.82
C ARG A 242 14.64 7.56 -18.08
N GLN A 243 13.86 8.24 -18.94
CA GLN A 243 14.39 8.86 -20.16
C GLN A 243 15.44 9.94 -19.85
N ILE A 244 15.14 10.84 -18.89
CA ILE A 244 16.08 11.89 -18.48
C ILE A 244 17.39 11.27 -17.99
N LEU A 245 17.34 10.26 -17.14
CA LEU A 245 18.53 9.63 -16.55
C LEU A 245 19.33 8.75 -17.54
N GLN A 246 18.74 8.37 -18.67
CA GLN A 246 19.46 7.64 -19.73
C GLN A 246 20.26 8.58 -20.66
N THR A 247 20.00 9.88 -20.61
CA THR A 247 20.68 10.92 -21.40
C THR A 247 21.68 11.73 -20.57
N THR A 248 21.75 11.48 -19.28
CA THR A 248 22.71 12.08 -18.33
C THR A 248 23.93 11.20 -18.20
#